data_2600b5911489819104636131f9a4af9a
#
_entry.id   2600b5911489819104636131f9a4af9a
#
_cell.length_a   1.000
_cell.length_b   1.000
_cell.length_c   1.000
_cell.angle_alpha   90.00
_cell.angle_beta   90.00
_cell.angle_gamma   90.00
#
_symmetry.space_group_name_H-M   'P 1'
#
loop_
_entity.id
_entity.type
_entity.pdbx_description
1 polymer ?
#
loop_
_entity_poly.entity_id
_entity_poly.type
_entity_poly.pdbx_seq_one_letter_code
_entity_poly.pdbx_strand_id
1 'polypeptide(L)'
;MSFIAKLYEKILMSTKPDYMDSQEKINEFLAGKKDETPKSIFKSFNFNGMEVFHFGNRKSSERTIIFIHGGAYVNEINYQHFLYCWLMAKRLNAYVLAPAYPLAPKHSCDETFELITDLYKEYFDDNLIMMGDSAGGGFVLSFCQYLKTIDLKQPNNIVVFSPWVDISMSNVYDSSKDPILGEVGLREIGKSWAGNRDTKDYMVSPLFGDNKNLPKTLIFAGDNEIFYKDIEEYVKNAPDARLIVGNGLFHIYPMFPMPEAITAFKEIKKEIM
;
A
#
# COMPACT_ATOMS: atom_id res chain seq x y z
N MET A 1 1.45 -23.12 -2.07
CA MET A 1 2.08 -22.49 -0.87
C MET A 1 3.27 -23.33 -0.40
N SER A 2 4.47 -22.69 -0.28
CA SER A 2 5.70 -23.34 0.20
C SER A 2 5.63 -23.64 1.71
N PHE A 3 6.57 -24.46 2.20
CA PHE A 3 6.72 -24.71 3.65
C PHE A 3 7.04 -23.40 4.41
N ILE A 4 7.86 -22.54 3.82
CA ILE A 4 8.23 -21.24 4.42
C ILE A 4 6.99 -20.33 4.54
N ALA A 5 6.15 -20.29 3.51
CA ALA A 5 4.90 -19.52 3.57
C ALA A 5 3.95 -20.00 4.66
N LYS A 6 3.81 -21.33 4.85
CA LYS A 6 3.04 -21.92 5.96
C LYS A 6 3.58 -21.54 7.32
N LEU A 7 4.91 -21.47 7.45
CA LEU A 7 5.55 -21.06 8.71
C LEU A 7 5.25 -19.58 9.02
N TYR A 8 5.37 -18.68 8.02
CA TYR A 8 5.00 -17.28 8.19
C TYR A 8 3.54 -17.11 8.55
N GLU A 9 2.62 -17.78 7.85
CA GLU A 9 1.18 -17.73 8.17
C GLU A 9 0.92 -18.11 9.64
N LYS A 10 1.52 -19.20 10.12
CA LYS A 10 1.38 -19.65 11.51
C LYS A 10 1.93 -18.62 12.53
N ILE A 11 3.07 -18.00 12.22
CA ILE A 11 3.66 -16.96 13.08
C ILE A 11 2.74 -15.74 13.10
N LEU A 12 2.29 -15.26 11.94
CA LEU A 12 1.41 -14.11 11.82
C LEU A 12 0.09 -14.31 12.55
N MET A 13 -0.53 -15.50 12.43
CA MET A 13 -1.74 -15.85 13.19
C MET A 13 -1.51 -15.77 14.70
N SER A 14 -0.34 -16.17 15.19
CA SER A 14 -0.02 -16.10 16.62
C SER A 14 0.32 -14.70 17.13
N THR A 15 0.60 -13.78 16.24
CA THR A 15 0.99 -12.39 16.55
C THR A 15 -0.01 -11.35 16.02
N LYS A 16 -1.16 -11.79 15.52
CA LYS A 16 -2.24 -10.90 15.05
C LYS A 16 -2.61 -9.93 16.16
N PRO A 17 -2.64 -8.62 15.88
CA PRO A 17 -2.99 -7.61 16.87
C PRO A 17 -4.45 -7.77 17.33
N ASP A 18 -4.67 -7.83 18.63
CA ASP A 18 -5.99 -8.08 19.23
C ASP A 18 -6.96 -6.89 19.06
N TYR A 19 -6.46 -5.68 18.79
CA TYR A 19 -7.29 -4.53 18.45
C TYR A 19 -7.98 -4.66 17.09
N MET A 20 -7.53 -5.57 16.24
CA MET A 20 -8.17 -5.79 14.94
C MET A 20 -9.55 -6.48 15.05
N ASP A 21 -9.79 -7.22 16.12
CA ASP A 21 -11.01 -8.02 16.31
C ASP A 21 -11.88 -7.52 17.49
N SER A 22 -11.54 -6.38 18.12
CA SER A 22 -12.24 -5.84 19.30
C SER A 22 -12.51 -4.35 19.16
N GLN A 23 -13.79 -3.96 19.27
CA GLN A 23 -14.22 -2.54 19.22
C GLN A 23 -13.59 -1.70 20.34
N GLU A 24 -13.52 -2.24 21.55
CA GLU A 24 -12.92 -1.54 22.69
C GLU A 24 -11.44 -1.28 22.46
N LYS A 25 -10.70 -2.35 22.09
CA LYS A 25 -9.25 -2.26 21.88
C LYS A 25 -8.86 -1.38 20.70
N ILE A 26 -9.62 -1.38 19.61
CA ILE A 26 -9.32 -0.48 18.49
C ILE A 26 -9.55 0.98 18.89
N ASN A 27 -10.56 1.30 19.67
CA ASN A 27 -10.79 2.64 20.16
C ASN A 27 -9.66 3.11 21.07
N GLU A 28 -9.20 2.26 22.01
CA GLU A 28 -8.05 2.53 22.86
C GLU A 28 -6.76 2.72 22.05
N PHE A 29 -6.53 1.85 21.07
CA PHE A 29 -5.38 1.93 20.17
C PHE A 29 -5.35 3.26 19.42
N LEU A 30 -6.46 3.67 18.80
CA LEU A 30 -6.55 4.93 18.07
C LEU A 30 -6.38 6.15 18.99
N ALA A 31 -7.00 6.13 20.17
CA ALA A 31 -6.85 7.22 21.15
C ALA A 31 -5.41 7.35 21.68
N GLY A 32 -4.67 6.26 21.74
CA GLY A 32 -3.27 6.23 22.17
C GLY A 32 -2.24 6.62 21.10
N LYS A 33 -2.64 6.76 19.83
CA LYS A 33 -1.73 7.10 18.74
C LYS A 33 -1.13 8.48 18.87
N LYS A 34 0.17 8.57 18.61
CA LYS A 34 0.94 9.80 18.57
C LYS A 34 1.62 9.91 17.20
N ASP A 35 1.90 11.16 16.81
CA ASP A 35 2.76 11.38 15.65
C ASP A 35 4.20 11.03 16.07
N GLU A 36 4.77 10.09 15.38
CA GLU A 36 6.14 9.64 15.61
C GLU A 36 6.90 9.68 14.28
N THR A 37 8.07 10.29 14.29
CA THR A 37 8.97 10.18 13.14
C THR A 37 9.64 8.81 13.20
N PRO A 38 9.54 8.00 12.16
CA PRO A 38 10.16 6.68 12.15
C PRO A 38 11.67 6.77 12.34
N LYS A 39 12.20 6.11 13.37
CA LYS A 39 13.65 6.02 13.58
C LYS A 39 14.22 5.01 12.59
N SER A 40 15.20 5.42 11.80
CA SER A 40 15.84 4.56 10.82
C SER A 40 17.33 4.89 10.66
N ILE A 41 18.11 3.86 10.29
CA ILE A 41 19.50 4.01 9.87
C ILE A 41 19.62 4.38 8.39
N PHE A 42 18.52 4.34 7.64
CA PHE A 42 18.48 4.68 6.22
C PHE A 42 18.45 6.19 6.02
N LYS A 43 18.98 6.62 4.88
CA LYS A 43 19.03 8.05 4.53
C LYS A 43 17.63 8.57 4.23
N SER A 44 17.39 9.79 4.67
CA SER A 44 16.17 10.53 4.44
C SER A 44 16.44 12.01 4.26
N PHE A 45 15.40 12.73 3.87
CA PHE A 45 15.38 14.19 3.81
C PHE A 45 13.97 14.68 4.17
N ASN A 46 13.88 15.91 4.64
CA ASN A 46 12.58 16.55 4.90
C ASN A 46 12.04 17.17 3.60
N PHE A 47 10.79 16.85 3.27
CA PHE A 47 10.05 17.42 2.15
C PHE A 47 8.73 18.02 2.65
N ASN A 48 8.63 19.33 2.69
CA ASN A 48 7.46 20.06 3.17
C ASN A 48 6.96 19.60 4.56
N GLY A 49 7.88 19.26 5.47
CA GLY A 49 7.55 18.74 6.81
C GLY A 49 7.45 17.23 6.89
N MET A 50 7.32 16.53 5.77
CA MET A 50 7.27 15.07 5.69
C MET A 50 8.68 14.48 5.55
N GLU A 51 9.02 13.46 6.34
CA GLU A 51 10.25 12.70 6.17
C GLU A 51 10.14 11.76 4.97
N VAL A 52 11.12 11.81 4.06
CA VAL A 52 11.16 10.94 2.89
C VAL A 52 12.44 10.10 2.90
N PHE A 53 12.30 8.81 3.11
CA PHE A 53 13.41 7.88 3.01
C PHE A 53 13.74 7.62 1.54
N HIS A 54 15.03 7.42 1.21
CA HIS A 54 15.42 7.17 -0.16
C HIS A 54 16.50 6.09 -0.30
N PHE A 55 16.42 5.36 -1.41
CA PHE A 55 17.31 4.25 -1.74
C PHE A 55 17.77 4.37 -3.20
N GLY A 56 19.01 3.95 -3.46
CA GLY A 56 19.61 4.11 -4.78
C GLY A 56 20.22 5.51 -4.98
N ASN A 57 20.47 5.87 -6.22
CA ASN A 57 21.07 7.15 -6.58
C ASN A 57 20.32 7.78 -7.75
N ARG A 58 19.68 8.92 -7.53
CA ARG A 58 18.85 9.64 -8.52
C ARG A 58 19.59 9.84 -9.86
N LYS A 59 20.90 10.14 -9.83
CA LYS A 59 21.67 10.46 -11.03
C LYS A 59 22.04 9.26 -11.91
N SER A 60 22.08 8.06 -11.32
CA SER A 60 22.51 6.85 -12.03
C SER A 60 21.44 5.78 -12.15
N SER A 61 20.27 5.99 -11.57
CA SER A 61 19.13 5.08 -11.69
C SER A 61 18.38 5.31 -13.00
N GLU A 62 17.84 4.25 -13.56
CA GLU A 62 17.09 4.28 -14.84
C GLU A 62 15.64 4.69 -14.64
N ARG A 63 15.13 4.61 -13.41
CA ARG A 63 13.72 4.87 -13.07
C ARG A 63 13.57 5.40 -11.66
N THR A 64 12.46 6.10 -11.43
CA THR A 64 12.04 6.55 -10.12
C THR A 64 10.90 5.67 -9.62
N ILE A 65 10.91 5.28 -8.36
CA ILE A 65 9.80 4.60 -7.69
C ILE A 65 9.36 5.45 -6.50
N ILE A 66 8.08 5.79 -6.42
CA ILE A 66 7.48 6.30 -5.19
C ILE A 66 6.73 5.14 -4.56
N PHE A 67 7.18 4.72 -3.38
CA PHE A 67 6.61 3.60 -2.63
C PHE A 67 5.80 4.11 -1.45
N ILE A 68 4.49 3.93 -1.49
CA ILE A 68 3.57 4.28 -0.41
C ILE A 68 3.39 3.05 0.48
N HIS A 69 3.83 3.16 1.73
CA HIS A 69 3.82 2.03 2.65
C HIS A 69 2.42 1.70 3.17
N GLY A 70 2.22 0.42 3.51
CA GLY A 70 1.05 -0.06 4.23
C GLY A 70 1.09 0.27 5.72
N GLY A 71 0.21 -0.39 6.49
CA GLY A 71 0.08 -0.17 7.92
C GLY A 71 -1.30 0.38 8.29
N ALA A 72 -2.29 0.12 7.45
CA ALA A 72 -3.69 0.50 7.63
C ALA A 72 -3.88 2.01 7.89
N TYR A 73 -3.02 2.89 7.35
CA TYR A 73 -3.02 4.34 7.54
C TYR A 73 -2.82 4.82 8.99
N VAL A 74 -2.47 3.92 9.91
CA VAL A 74 -2.26 4.23 11.34
C VAL A 74 -0.89 3.78 11.87
N ASN A 75 -0.18 2.94 11.12
CA ASN A 75 1.15 2.47 11.51
C ASN A 75 2.20 3.04 10.56
N GLU A 76 3.31 3.48 11.16
CA GLU A 76 4.45 4.05 10.45
C GLU A 76 5.14 3.05 9.51
N ILE A 77 5.87 3.60 8.56
CA ILE A 77 6.82 2.83 7.76
C ILE A 77 7.80 2.09 8.68
N ASN A 78 8.05 0.82 8.41
CA ASN A 78 8.83 -0.04 9.29
C ASN A 78 10.02 -0.69 8.55
N TYR A 79 10.80 -1.49 9.29
CA TYR A 79 12.01 -2.13 8.78
C TYR A 79 11.75 -3.05 7.56
N GLN A 80 10.60 -3.72 7.50
CA GLN A 80 10.23 -4.57 6.36
C GLN A 80 10.06 -3.74 5.07
N HIS A 81 9.40 -2.57 5.17
CA HIS A 81 9.26 -1.64 4.05
C HIS A 81 10.62 -1.10 3.60
N PHE A 82 11.49 -0.69 4.54
CA PHE A 82 12.83 -0.21 4.20
C PHE A 82 13.67 -1.27 3.47
N LEU A 83 13.62 -2.51 3.95
CA LEU A 83 14.34 -3.62 3.31
C LEU A 83 13.79 -3.89 1.90
N TYR A 84 12.47 -3.82 1.74
CA TYR A 84 11.82 -4.00 0.45
C TYR A 84 12.21 -2.88 -0.53
N CYS A 85 12.15 -1.62 -0.11
CA CYS A 85 12.57 -0.47 -0.91
C CYS A 85 14.05 -0.55 -1.33
N TRP A 86 14.92 -0.95 -0.40
CA TRP A 86 16.34 -1.19 -0.70
C TRP A 86 16.52 -2.29 -1.76
N LEU A 87 15.75 -3.39 -1.64
CA LEU A 87 15.78 -4.48 -2.60
C LEU A 87 15.32 -4.03 -3.99
N MET A 88 14.23 -3.23 -4.08
CA MET A 88 13.74 -2.66 -5.33
C MET A 88 14.78 -1.74 -5.97
N ALA A 89 15.39 -0.84 -5.19
CA ALA A 89 16.44 0.04 -5.67
C ALA A 89 17.60 -0.75 -6.31
N LYS A 90 18.04 -1.81 -5.65
CA LYS A 90 19.16 -2.65 -6.12
C LYS A 90 18.82 -3.49 -7.35
N ARG A 91 17.65 -4.13 -7.34
CA ARG A 91 17.30 -5.14 -8.37
C ARG A 91 16.67 -4.55 -9.63
N LEU A 92 16.09 -3.35 -9.53
CA LEU A 92 15.42 -2.66 -10.64
C LEU A 92 16.22 -1.46 -11.15
N ASN A 93 17.43 -1.23 -10.63
CA ASN A 93 18.22 -0.03 -10.91
C ASN A 93 17.38 1.25 -10.75
N ALA A 94 16.72 1.37 -9.59
CA ALA A 94 15.77 2.43 -9.32
C ALA A 94 16.25 3.38 -8.20
N TYR A 95 15.83 4.65 -8.30
CA TYR A 95 15.80 5.57 -7.18
C TYR A 95 14.43 5.45 -6.50
N VAL A 96 14.40 4.94 -5.27
CA VAL A 96 13.15 4.70 -4.54
C VAL A 96 12.97 5.77 -3.48
N LEU A 97 11.81 6.39 -3.46
CA LEU A 97 11.33 7.32 -2.44
C LEU A 97 10.24 6.65 -1.63
N ALA A 98 10.39 6.66 -0.31
CA ALA A 98 9.44 6.08 0.62
C ALA A 98 9.04 7.15 1.67
N PRO A 99 7.97 7.93 1.40
CA PRO A 99 7.52 8.98 2.31
C PRO A 99 6.88 8.37 3.57
N ALA A 100 7.24 8.93 4.75
CA ALA A 100 6.51 8.75 6.00
C ALA A 100 5.36 9.76 6.02
N TYR A 101 4.28 9.42 5.33
CA TYR A 101 3.14 10.32 5.13
C TYR A 101 2.29 10.46 6.41
N PRO A 102 1.53 11.57 6.57
CA PRO A 102 0.68 11.80 7.72
C PRO A 102 -0.34 10.67 7.92
N LEU A 103 -0.51 10.21 9.16
CA LEU A 103 -1.32 9.05 9.52
C LEU A 103 -2.54 9.41 10.38
N ALA A 104 -3.60 8.62 10.23
CA ALA A 104 -4.74 8.66 11.14
C ALA A 104 -4.34 8.16 12.55
N PRO A 105 -5.04 8.58 13.61
CA PRO A 105 -6.19 9.47 13.63
C PRO A 105 -5.85 10.97 13.70
N LYS A 106 -4.57 11.34 13.73
CA LYS A 106 -4.14 12.75 13.85
C LYS A 106 -4.35 13.51 12.55
N HIS A 107 -4.18 12.83 11.44
CA HIS A 107 -4.29 13.35 10.10
C HIS A 107 -5.32 12.57 9.31
N SER A 108 -5.85 13.16 8.25
CA SER A 108 -6.74 12.52 7.31
C SER A 108 -6.08 12.36 5.93
N CYS A 109 -6.78 11.70 5.02
CA CYS A 109 -6.29 11.48 3.67
C CYS A 109 -5.93 12.78 2.92
N ASP A 110 -6.63 13.89 3.17
CA ASP A 110 -6.47 15.14 2.41
C ASP A 110 -5.04 15.69 2.50
N GLU A 111 -4.45 15.73 3.69
CA GLU A 111 -3.09 16.19 3.92
C GLU A 111 -2.07 15.30 3.18
N THR A 112 -2.30 13.99 3.17
CA THR A 112 -1.44 13.06 2.45
C THR A 112 -1.54 13.24 0.94
N PHE A 113 -2.74 13.46 0.41
CA PHE A 113 -2.91 13.76 -1.03
C PHE A 113 -2.15 15.01 -1.45
N GLU A 114 -2.21 16.07 -0.65
CA GLU A 114 -1.49 17.32 -0.91
C GLU A 114 0.04 17.09 -0.94
N LEU A 115 0.60 16.51 0.12
CA LEU A 115 2.05 16.26 0.23
C LEU A 115 2.58 15.28 -0.82
N ILE A 116 1.84 14.22 -1.12
CA ILE A 116 2.25 13.26 -2.15
C ILE A 116 2.12 13.86 -3.55
N THR A 117 1.14 14.74 -3.79
CA THR A 117 1.03 15.45 -5.07
C THR A 117 2.25 16.34 -5.31
N ASP A 118 2.71 17.06 -4.29
CA ASP A 118 3.91 17.91 -4.42
C ASP A 118 5.17 17.05 -4.60
N LEU A 119 5.31 15.97 -3.84
CA LEU A 119 6.41 15.03 -4.02
C LEU A 119 6.40 14.41 -5.42
N TYR A 120 5.23 14.02 -5.90
CA TYR A 120 5.04 13.47 -7.24
C TYR A 120 5.49 14.44 -8.32
N LYS A 121 5.06 15.72 -8.27
CA LYS A 121 5.47 16.76 -9.22
C LYS A 121 6.98 16.98 -9.24
N GLU A 122 7.62 17.03 -8.05
CA GLU A 122 9.07 17.24 -7.91
C GLU A 122 9.91 16.10 -8.49
N TYR A 123 9.42 14.86 -8.37
CA TYR A 123 10.17 13.67 -8.76
C TYR A 123 9.62 12.97 -10.00
N PHE A 124 8.61 13.56 -10.66
CA PHE A 124 8.05 12.99 -11.87
C PHE A 124 9.10 12.88 -12.98
N ASP A 125 9.17 11.71 -13.58
CA ASP A 125 9.87 11.45 -14.84
C ASP A 125 9.07 10.41 -15.66
N ASP A 126 9.41 10.26 -16.95
CA ASP A 126 8.68 9.35 -17.86
C ASP A 126 8.82 7.86 -17.51
N ASN A 127 9.72 7.50 -16.58
CA ASN A 127 9.93 6.15 -16.07
C ASN A 127 9.48 6.00 -14.61
N LEU A 128 8.68 6.96 -14.10
CA LEU A 128 8.18 6.90 -12.74
C LEU A 128 7.18 5.75 -12.56
N ILE A 129 7.35 5.00 -11.50
CA ILE A 129 6.48 3.91 -11.07
C ILE A 129 5.91 4.23 -9.70
N MET A 130 4.60 4.12 -9.55
CA MET A 130 3.96 4.15 -8.24
C MET A 130 3.84 2.73 -7.69
N MET A 131 4.33 2.51 -6.48
CA MET A 131 4.20 1.23 -5.77
C MET A 131 3.59 1.43 -4.40
N GLY A 132 2.94 0.39 -3.88
CA GLY A 132 2.46 0.41 -2.50
C GLY A 132 1.90 -0.93 -2.06
N ASP A 133 1.79 -1.10 -0.75
CA ASP A 133 1.22 -2.29 -0.14
C ASP A 133 0.03 -1.96 0.76
N SER A 134 -0.94 -2.86 0.85
CA SER A 134 -2.08 -2.73 1.77
C SER A 134 -2.79 -1.36 1.62
N ALA A 135 -2.88 -0.59 2.70
CA ALA A 135 -3.36 0.79 2.69
C ALA A 135 -2.61 1.67 1.67
N GLY A 136 -1.28 1.58 1.62
CA GLY A 136 -0.48 2.32 0.62
C GLY A 136 -0.80 1.90 -0.81
N GLY A 137 -1.12 0.63 -1.04
CA GLY A 137 -1.60 0.15 -2.34
C GLY A 137 -2.96 0.74 -2.72
N GLY A 138 -3.90 0.81 -1.77
CA GLY A 138 -5.18 1.50 -1.96
C GLY A 138 -4.99 2.98 -2.28
N PHE A 139 -4.11 3.67 -1.51
CA PHE A 139 -3.76 5.06 -1.77
C PHE A 139 -3.20 5.27 -3.19
N VAL A 140 -2.27 4.43 -3.65
CA VAL A 140 -1.68 4.55 -5.01
C VAL A 140 -2.78 4.48 -6.07
N LEU A 141 -3.73 3.57 -5.96
CA LEU A 141 -4.84 3.44 -6.91
C LEU A 141 -5.75 4.68 -6.88
N SER A 142 -6.12 5.16 -5.69
CA SER A 142 -6.89 6.39 -5.51
C SER A 142 -6.14 7.61 -6.05
N PHE A 143 -4.84 7.71 -5.78
CA PHE A 143 -3.99 8.80 -6.23
C PHE A 143 -3.91 8.89 -7.75
N CYS A 144 -3.78 7.75 -8.44
CA CYS A 144 -3.79 7.75 -9.91
C CYS A 144 -5.16 8.15 -10.50
N GLN A 145 -6.27 7.84 -9.84
CA GLN A 145 -7.58 8.40 -10.22
C GLN A 145 -7.62 9.92 -9.98
N TYR A 146 -7.10 10.38 -8.84
CA TYR A 146 -7.04 11.80 -8.52
C TYR A 146 -6.18 12.58 -9.52
N LEU A 147 -5.03 12.06 -9.96
CA LEU A 147 -4.20 12.69 -10.99
C LEU A 147 -4.98 12.99 -12.29
N LYS A 148 -5.95 12.13 -12.67
CA LYS A 148 -6.84 12.40 -13.81
C LYS A 148 -7.72 13.63 -13.59
N THR A 149 -8.20 13.85 -12.37
CA THR A 149 -9.12 14.96 -12.06
C THR A 149 -8.41 16.32 -12.03
N ILE A 150 -7.10 16.32 -11.82
CA ILE A 150 -6.28 17.55 -11.78
C ILE A 150 -5.37 17.70 -13.01
N ASP A 151 -5.62 16.90 -14.06
CA ASP A 151 -4.91 16.91 -15.34
C ASP A 151 -3.36 16.78 -15.20
N LEU A 152 -2.91 15.97 -14.25
CA LEU A 152 -1.50 15.63 -14.13
C LEU A 152 -1.18 14.34 -14.88
N LYS A 153 0.02 14.32 -15.47
CA LYS A 153 0.52 13.14 -16.17
C LYS A 153 0.58 11.92 -15.24
N GLN A 154 0.15 10.76 -15.75
CA GLN A 154 0.14 9.52 -15.02
C GLN A 154 1.55 8.91 -14.87
N PRO A 155 1.82 8.09 -13.85
CA PRO A 155 3.05 7.29 -13.79
C PRO A 155 3.11 6.31 -14.96
N ASN A 156 4.29 5.78 -15.24
CA ASN A 156 4.45 4.79 -16.32
C ASN A 156 3.77 3.45 -15.99
N ASN A 157 3.91 2.99 -14.74
CA ASN A 157 3.30 1.76 -14.25
C ASN A 157 2.83 1.91 -12.80
N ILE A 158 1.89 1.06 -12.42
CA ILE A 158 1.44 0.88 -11.04
C ILE A 158 1.73 -0.57 -10.61
N VAL A 159 2.31 -0.76 -9.43
CA VAL A 159 2.50 -2.09 -8.82
C VAL A 159 2.04 -2.05 -7.38
N VAL A 160 1.01 -2.83 -7.04
CA VAL A 160 0.45 -2.84 -5.68
C VAL A 160 0.32 -4.25 -5.10
N PHE A 161 0.51 -4.35 -3.80
CA PHE A 161 0.47 -5.60 -3.05
C PHE A 161 -0.72 -5.57 -2.09
N SER A 162 -1.69 -6.48 -2.29
CA SER A 162 -2.87 -6.60 -1.43
C SER A 162 -3.55 -5.26 -1.12
N PRO A 163 -3.87 -4.43 -2.14
CA PRO A 163 -4.36 -3.08 -1.93
C PRO A 163 -5.69 -3.04 -1.18
N TRP A 164 -5.81 -2.16 -0.17
CA TRP A 164 -7.08 -1.90 0.50
C TRP A 164 -7.94 -0.96 -0.35
N VAL A 165 -8.79 -1.53 -1.19
CA VAL A 165 -9.55 -0.80 -2.23
C VAL A 165 -10.92 -0.31 -1.78
N ASP A 166 -11.44 -0.76 -0.63
CA ASP A 166 -12.69 -0.32 0.00
C ASP A 166 -12.51 -0.17 1.52
N ILE A 167 -12.28 1.07 1.98
CA ILE A 167 -12.16 1.33 3.42
C ILE A 167 -13.51 1.31 4.15
N SER A 168 -14.62 1.35 3.43
CA SER A 168 -15.96 1.23 4.02
C SER A 168 -16.26 -0.19 4.48
N MET A 169 -15.45 -1.16 4.01
CA MET A 169 -15.63 -2.59 4.28
C MET A 169 -17.06 -3.03 3.97
N SER A 170 -17.57 -2.70 2.77
CA SER A 170 -19.00 -2.87 2.41
C SER A 170 -19.39 -4.30 2.07
N ASN A 171 -18.43 -5.19 1.79
CA ASN A 171 -18.65 -6.59 1.53
C ASN A 171 -18.81 -7.42 2.82
N VAL A 172 -19.06 -8.72 2.64
CA VAL A 172 -19.05 -9.71 3.73
C VAL A 172 -17.68 -10.36 3.81
N TYR A 173 -17.02 -10.21 4.96
CA TYR A 173 -15.66 -10.67 5.19
C TYR A 173 -15.61 -11.86 6.14
N ASP A 174 -14.64 -12.74 5.91
CA ASP A 174 -14.25 -13.78 6.83
C ASP A 174 -12.82 -13.50 7.32
N SER A 175 -12.72 -12.68 8.37
CA SER A 175 -11.44 -12.30 8.96
C SER A 175 -10.75 -13.43 9.75
N SER A 176 -11.43 -14.58 9.94
CA SER A 176 -10.85 -15.71 10.67
C SER A 176 -9.67 -16.35 9.95
N LYS A 177 -9.61 -16.20 8.62
CA LYS A 177 -8.55 -16.74 7.77
C LYS A 177 -7.38 -15.78 7.57
N ASP A 178 -7.60 -14.48 7.76
CA ASP A 178 -6.53 -13.51 7.60
C ASP A 178 -5.63 -13.47 8.84
N PRO A 179 -4.32 -13.77 8.70
CA PRO A 179 -3.41 -13.85 9.82
C PRO A 179 -2.95 -12.48 10.35
N ILE A 180 -3.34 -11.39 9.70
CA ILE A 180 -2.85 -10.03 10.02
C ILE A 180 -4.01 -9.10 10.36
N LEU A 181 -5.11 -9.16 9.59
CA LEU A 181 -6.16 -8.16 9.55
C LEU A 181 -7.47 -8.67 10.16
N GLY A 182 -8.28 -7.73 10.69
CA GLY A 182 -9.61 -8.00 11.23
C GLY A 182 -10.59 -6.90 10.84
N GLU A 183 -11.83 -7.29 10.53
CA GLU A 183 -12.87 -6.39 10.00
C GLU A 183 -13.20 -5.25 10.95
N VAL A 184 -13.29 -5.53 12.27
CA VAL A 184 -13.66 -4.53 13.28
C VAL A 184 -12.66 -3.39 13.32
N GLY A 185 -11.36 -3.72 13.39
CA GLY A 185 -10.30 -2.73 13.40
C GLY A 185 -10.24 -1.93 12.10
N LEU A 186 -10.34 -2.61 10.95
CA LEU A 186 -10.30 -1.95 9.65
C LEU A 186 -11.44 -0.94 9.47
N ARG A 187 -12.67 -1.26 9.88
CA ARG A 187 -13.81 -0.32 9.80
C ARG A 187 -13.56 0.98 10.56
N GLU A 188 -13.06 0.90 11.78
CA GLU A 188 -12.80 2.10 12.60
C GLU A 188 -11.60 2.89 12.07
N ILE A 189 -10.55 2.21 11.64
CA ILE A 189 -9.39 2.85 11.02
C ILE A 189 -9.81 3.54 9.71
N GLY A 190 -10.60 2.88 8.86
CA GLY A 190 -11.09 3.45 7.61
C GLY A 190 -11.88 4.75 7.82
N LYS A 191 -12.78 4.78 8.81
CA LYS A 191 -13.50 6.01 9.20
C LYS A 191 -12.54 7.12 9.64
N SER A 192 -11.54 6.77 10.45
CA SER A 192 -10.55 7.72 10.93
C SER A 192 -9.71 8.31 9.79
N TRP A 193 -9.30 7.48 8.82
CA TRP A 193 -8.56 7.91 7.63
C TRP A 193 -9.40 8.78 6.69
N ALA A 194 -10.67 8.45 6.50
CA ALA A 194 -11.57 9.24 5.67
C ALA A 194 -11.78 10.68 6.21
N GLY A 195 -11.66 10.87 7.53
CA GLY A 195 -11.91 12.16 8.15
C GLY A 195 -13.34 12.62 7.91
N ASN A 196 -13.52 13.72 7.15
CA ASN A 196 -14.84 14.26 6.80
C ASN A 196 -15.40 13.70 5.48
N ARG A 197 -14.67 12.82 4.78
CA ARG A 197 -15.12 12.21 3.53
C ARG A 197 -16.05 11.02 3.78
N ASP A 198 -16.92 10.74 2.82
CA ASP A 198 -17.61 9.45 2.78
C ASP A 198 -16.56 8.33 2.61
N THR A 199 -16.71 7.26 3.36
CA THR A 199 -15.79 6.10 3.25
C THR A 199 -15.84 5.41 1.88
N LYS A 200 -16.84 5.74 1.05
CA LYS A 200 -16.94 5.32 -0.36
C LYS A 200 -16.47 6.38 -1.35
N ASP A 201 -15.96 7.52 -0.89
CA ASP A 201 -15.30 8.48 -1.77
C ASP A 201 -14.08 7.78 -2.44
N TYR A 202 -13.93 7.97 -3.77
CA TYR A 202 -12.87 7.32 -4.54
C TYR A 202 -11.45 7.67 -4.04
N MET A 203 -11.27 8.81 -3.39
CA MET A 203 -9.98 9.21 -2.83
C MET A 203 -9.54 8.32 -1.66
N VAL A 204 -10.45 7.64 -1.01
CA VAL A 204 -10.17 6.72 0.09
C VAL A 204 -10.53 5.27 -0.24
N SER A 205 -11.43 5.06 -1.18
CA SER A 205 -11.90 3.75 -1.63
C SER A 205 -11.90 3.68 -3.17
N PRO A 206 -10.75 3.38 -3.80
CA PRO A 206 -10.61 3.40 -5.25
C PRO A 206 -11.55 2.43 -5.98
N LEU A 207 -12.13 1.45 -5.29
CA LEU A 207 -13.15 0.56 -5.83
C LEU A 207 -14.33 1.32 -6.43
N PHE A 208 -14.72 2.45 -5.83
CA PHE A 208 -15.92 3.23 -6.22
C PHE A 208 -15.62 4.34 -7.22
N GLY A 209 -14.38 4.47 -7.68
CA GLY A 209 -13.99 5.51 -8.62
C GLY A 209 -13.92 5.04 -10.08
N ASP A 210 -13.38 5.91 -10.94
CA ASP A 210 -13.17 5.61 -12.36
C ASP A 210 -11.81 4.93 -12.58
N ASN A 211 -11.85 3.61 -12.68
CA ASN A 211 -10.68 2.73 -12.85
C ASN A 211 -10.27 2.51 -14.32
N LYS A 212 -10.86 3.23 -15.27
CA LYS A 212 -10.53 3.14 -16.69
C LYS A 212 -9.40 4.12 -17.05
N ASN A 213 -8.62 3.75 -18.05
CA ASN A 213 -7.51 4.58 -18.57
C ASN A 213 -6.50 4.96 -17.47
N LEU A 214 -6.28 4.08 -16.52
CA LEU A 214 -5.15 4.13 -15.60
C LEU A 214 -3.92 3.50 -16.28
N PRO A 215 -2.71 3.76 -15.79
CA PRO A 215 -1.51 3.06 -16.24
C PRO A 215 -1.64 1.55 -16.12
N LYS A 216 -0.80 0.80 -16.84
CA LYS A 216 -0.67 -0.64 -16.61
C LYS A 216 -0.46 -0.92 -15.15
N THR A 217 -1.38 -1.67 -14.56
CA THR A 217 -1.45 -1.92 -13.13
C THR A 217 -1.24 -3.40 -12.83
N LEU A 218 -0.19 -3.71 -12.08
CA LEU A 218 0.08 -5.05 -11.60
C LEU A 218 -0.34 -5.16 -10.14
N ILE A 219 -1.29 -6.05 -9.85
CA ILE A 219 -1.83 -6.28 -8.52
C ILE A 219 -1.46 -7.68 -8.05
N PHE A 220 -0.92 -7.81 -6.85
CA PHE A 220 -0.70 -9.09 -6.19
C PHE A 220 -1.65 -9.21 -5.01
N ALA A 221 -2.30 -10.34 -4.85
CA ALA A 221 -3.13 -10.65 -3.68
C ALA A 221 -3.04 -12.13 -3.33
N GLY A 222 -3.07 -12.44 -2.04
CA GLY A 222 -3.31 -13.80 -1.56
C GLY A 222 -4.80 -14.10 -1.54
N ASP A 223 -5.23 -15.30 -1.93
CA ASP A 223 -6.65 -15.67 -1.86
C ASP A 223 -7.12 -16.01 -0.43
N ASN A 224 -6.19 -15.97 0.54
CA ASN A 224 -6.44 -16.20 1.97
C ASN A 224 -6.34 -14.90 2.79
N GLU A 225 -6.61 -13.74 2.16
CA GLU A 225 -6.65 -12.44 2.83
C GLU A 225 -8.04 -11.81 2.78
N ILE A 226 -8.32 -10.92 3.73
CA ILE A 226 -9.63 -10.27 3.89
C ILE A 226 -10.01 -9.41 2.67
N PHE A 227 -9.05 -8.78 1.98
CA PHE A 227 -9.29 -7.86 0.86
C PHE A 227 -9.49 -8.55 -0.50
N TYR A 228 -9.30 -9.88 -0.58
CA TYR A 228 -9.26 -10.57 -1.85
C TYR A 228 -10.51 -10.35 -2.72
N LYS A 229 -11.70 -10.42 -2.13
CA LYS A 229 -12.96 -10.21 -2.86
C LYS A 229 -13.10 -8.80 -3.43
N ASP A 230 -12.70 -7.79 -2.65
CA ASP A 230 -12.74 -6.39 -3.09
C ASP A 230 -11.73 -6.14 -4.20
N ILE A 231 -10.56 -6.77 -4.13
CA ILE A 231 -9.52 -6.71 -5.17
C ILE A 231 -10.04 -7.37 -6.46
N GLU A 232 -10.70 -8.52 -6.38
CA GLU A 232 -11.32 -9.14 -7.56
C GLU A 232 -12.39 -8.24 -8.19
N GLU A 233 -13.21 -7.58 -7.38
CA GLU A 233 -14.22 -6.64 -7.87
C GLU A 233 -13.59 -5.39 -8.50
N TYR A 234 -12.53 -4.85 -7.89
CA TYR A 234 -11.75 -3.75 -8.46
C TYR A 234 -11.22 -4.11 -9.86
N VAL A 235 -10.58 -5.27 -10.00
CA VAL A 235 -9.99 -5.73 -11.26
C VAL A 235 -11.03 -5.91 -12.37
N LYS A 236 -12.25 -6.35 -12.05
CA LYS A 236 -13.35 -6.45 -13.04
C LYS A 236 -13.69 -5.10 -13.67
N ASN A 237 -13.49 -4.01 -12.93
CA ASN A 237 -13.78 -2.64 -13.34
C ASN A 237 -12.55 -1.85 -13.81
N ALA A 238 -11.37 -2.46 -13.79
CA ALA A 238 -10.07 -1.85 -14.12
C ALA A 238 -9.42 -2.62 -15.30
N PRO A 239 -9.73 -2.26 -16.56
CA PRO A 239 -9.32 -3.04 -17.74
C PRO A 239 -7.80 -3.11 -17.95
N ASP A 240 -7.05 -2.13 -17.41
CA ASP A 240 -5.59 -2.08 -17.49
C ASP A 240 -4.90 -2.75 -16.29
N ALA A 241 -5.67 -3.38 -15.39
CA ALA A 241 -5.16 -4.10 -14.24
C ALA A 241 -5.03 -5.60 -14.49
N ARG A 242 -3.90 -6.16 -14.08
CA ARG A 242 -3.60 -7.59 -14.09
C ARG A 242 -3.41 -8.09 -12.66
N LEU A 243 -4.27 -9.02 -12.22
CA LEU A 243 -4.18 -9.65 -10.90
C LEU A 243 -3.31 -10.91 -10.95
N ILE A 244 -2.37 -11.02 -10.03
CA ILE A 244 -1.59 -12.23 -9.76
C ILE A 244 -2.00 -12.77 -8.40
N VAL A 245 -2.68 -13.89 -8.42
CA VAL A 245 -3.19 -14.56 -7.21
C VAL A 245 -2.14 -15.47 -6.62
N GLY A 246 -1.85 -15.26 -5.35
CA GLY A 246 -1.07 -16.17 -4.52
C GLY A 246 -1.97 -17.24 -3.88
N ASN A 247 -2.08 -18.42 -4.50
CA ASN A 247 -2.97 -19.47 -4.02
C ASN A 247 -2.60 -19.98 -2.62
N GLY A 248 -3.53 -19.86 -1.68
CA GLY A 248 -3.37 -20.17 -0.27
C GLY A 248 -2.45 -19.19 0.47
N LEU A 249 -2.08 -18.06 -0.13
CA LEU A 249 -1.20 -17.08 0.48
C LEU A 249 -1.99 -15.98 1.20
N PHE A 250 -1.29 -15.30 2.09
CA PHE A 250 -1.79 -14.29 2.99
C PHE A 250 -1.46 -12.86 2.49
N HIS A 251 -1.96 -11.88 3.20
CA HIS A 251 -1.82 -10.45 2.94
C HIS A 251 -0.37 -10.01 2.73
N ILE A 252 -0.14 -9.22 1.68
CA ILE A 252 1.17 -8.67 1.24
C ILE A 252 2.30 -9.73 1.09
N TYR A 253 1.95 -10.97 0.72
CA TYR A 253 2.90 -12.07 0.60
C TYR A 253 4.17 -11.76 -0.23
N PRO A 254 4.15 -10.90 -1.27
CA PRO A 254 5.36 -10.60 -2.04
C PRO A 254 6.46 -9.87 -1.25
N MET A 255 6.13 -9.31 -0.10
CA MET A 255 7.08 -8.58 0.74
C MET A 255 7.78 -9.46 1.79
N PHE A 256 7.41 -10.74 1.88
CA PHE A 256 8.05 -11.69 2.78
C PHE A 256 9.18 -12.45 2.09
N PRO A 257 10.28 -12.76 2.80
CA PRO A 257 11.41 -13.50 2.21
C PRO A 257 11.08 -15.00 2.04
N MET A 258 10.35 -15.33 0.99
CA MET A 258 9.89 -16.69 0.65
C MET A 258 9.93 -16.94 -0.87
N PRO A 259 9.88 -18.20 -1.33
CA PRO A 259 9.96 -18.54 -2.76
C PRO A 259 8.92 -17.84 -3.63
N GLU A 260 7.71 -17.66 -3.12
CA GLU A 260 6.60 -17.00 -3.82
C GLU A 260 6.90 -15.53 -4.10
N ALA A 261 7.61 -14.84 -3.21
CA ALA A 261 8.06 -13.46 -3.42
C ALA A 261 9.08 -13.35 -4.56
N ILE A 262 9.91 -14.39 -4.77
CA ILE A 262 10.84 -14.44 -5.90
C ILE A 262 10.07 -14.50 -7.22
N THR A 263 8.99 -15.26 -7.25
CA THR A 263 8.10 -15.37 -8.43
C THR A 263 7.39 -14.04 -8.68
N ALA A 264 6.85 -13.42 -7.63
CA ALA A 264 6.24 -12.08 -7.71
C ALA A 264 7.22 -11.05 -8.26
N PHE A 265 8.48 -11.06 -7.77
CA PHE A 265 9.51 -10.15 -8.27
C PHE A 265 9.83 -10.35 -9.76
N LYS A 266 9.82 -11.58 -10.27
CA LYS A 266 10.00 -11.85 -11.71
C LYS A 266 8.88 -11.24 -12.55
N GLU A 267 7.65 -11.31 -12.08
CA GLU A 267 6.49 -10.69 -12.75
C GLU A 267 6.59 -9.16 -12.73
N ILE A 268 7.00 -8.56 -11.59
CA ILE A 268 7.27 -7.12 -11.51
C ILE A 268 8.31 -6.73 -12.57
N LYS A 269 9.44 -7.43 -12.58
CA LYS A 269 10.53 -7.12 -13.52
C LYS A 269 10.08 -7.19 -14.97
N LYS A 270 9.26 -8.19 -15.32
CA LYS A 270 8.71 -8.35 -16.68
C LYS A 270 7.77 -7.22 -17.07
N GLU A 271 7.00 -6.68 -16.12
CA GLU A 271 6.01 -5.62 -16.38
C GLU A 271 6.65 -4.25 -16.59
N ILE A 272 7.72 -3.96 -15.85
CA ILE A 272 8.30 -2.60 -15.79
C ILE A 272 9.61 -2.44 -16.58
N MET A 273 10.15 -3.50 -17.14
CA MET A 273 11.36 -3.53 -17.99
C MET A 273 11.03 -3.87 -19.43
#